data_6a05967cfa9bd0f59781ac0e8cfd5661
#
_entry.id   6a05967cfa9bd0f59781ac0e8cfd5661
#
_cell.length_a   1.000
_cell.length_b   1.000
_cell.length_c   1.000
_cell.angle_alpha   90.00
_cell.angle_beta   90.00
_cell.angle_gamma   90.00
#
_symmetry.space_group_name_H-M   'P 1'
#
loop_
_entity.id
_entity.type
_entity.pdbx_description
1 polymer ?
#
loop_
_entity_poly.entity_id
_entity_poly.type
_entity_poly.pdbx_seq_one_letter_code
_entity_poly.pdbx_strand_id
1 'polypeptide(L)' 'MSETLQWEYRVLTIGGAFGTKDDQIQATLNEWGLDGWDAIHVYTPSQSGKVTIVAKRPLTDSARRRSTWPS' A
#
# COMPACT_ATOMS: atom_id res chain seq x y z
N MET A 1 -27.74 -14.27 -0.70
CA MET A 1 -26.99 -13.36 -1.52
C MET A 1 -25.52 -13.44 -1.22
N SER A 2 -24.75 -13.52 -2.22
CA SER A 2 -23.32 -13.58 -2.00
C SER A 2 -22.78 -12.16 -1.84
N GLU A 3 -21.90 -12.03 -0.90
CA GLU A 3 -21.22 -10.78 -0.72
C GLU A 3 -19.91 -10.84 -1.44
N THR A 4 -19.69 -9.89 -2.30
CA THR A 4 -18.44 -9.78 -2.99
C THR A 4 -17.48 -9.04 -2.08
N LEU A 5 -16.41 -9.72 -1.69
CA LEU A 5 -15.39 -9.10 -0.90
C LEU A 5 -14.69 -8.05 -1.77
N GLN A 6 -14.68 -6.84 -1.30
CA GLN A 6 -14.04 -5.75 -2.02
C GLN A 6 -12.76 -5.34 -1.31
N TRP A 7 -11.82 -4.88 -2.08
CA TRP A 7 -10.51 -4.51 -1.59
C TRP A 7 -10.19 -3.09 -2.01
N GLU A 8 -9.42 -2.40 -1.20
CA GLU A 8 -8.80 -1.16 -1.63
C GLU A 8 -7.31 -1.36 -1.71
N TYR A 9 -6.69 -0.63 -2.59
CA TYR A 9 -5.27 -0.81 -2.89
C TYR A 9 -4.50 0.48 -2.65
N ARG A 10 -3.24 0.32 -2.31
CA ARG A 10 -2.34 1.44 -2.10
C ARG A 10 -1.02 1.14 -2.78
N VAL A 11 -0.50 2.11 -3.49
CA VAL A 11 0.80 1.99 -4.16
C VAL A 11 1.64 3.20 -3.75
N LEU A 12 2.85 2.94 -3.30
CA LEU A 12 3.75 4.01 -2.89
C LEU A 12 5.17 3.66 -3.30
N THR A 13 5.86 4.66 -3.83
CA THR A 13 7.28 4.53 -4.14
C THR A 13 8.07 5.32 -3.11
N ILE A 14 9.01 4.67 -2.46
CA ILE A 14 9.86 5.29 -1.45
C ILE A 14 11.31 5.21 -1.88
N GLY A 15 12.14 6.03 -1.26
CA GLY A 15 13.55 6.07 -1.55
C GLY A 15 13.94 7.38 -2.20
N GLY A 16 15.24 7.55 -2.40
CA GLY A 16 15.75 8.77 -2.97
C GLY A 16 17.00 8.52 -3.80
N ALA A 17 17.79 9.56 -3.99
CA ALA A 17 18.96 9.52 -4.85
C ALA A 17 19.99 8.48 -4.39
N PHE A 18 20.00 8.18 -3.12
CA PHE A 18 20.96 7.23 -2.55
C PHE A 18 20.35 5.85 -2.31
N GLY A 19 19.20 5.59 -2.88
CA GLY A 19 18.56 4.29 -2.76
C GLY A 19 17.59 4.23 -1.60
N THR A 20 17.17 3.02 -1.27
CA THR A 20 16.22 2.75 -0.20
C THR A 20 16.86 1.78 0.77
N LYS A 21 16.82 2.12 2.06
CA LYS A 21 17.41 1.26 3.07
C LYS A 21 16.35 0.32 3.64
N ASP A 22 16.81 -0.83 4.14
CA ASP A 22 15.90 -1.84 4.67
C ASP A 22 15.04 -1.31 5.79
N ASP A 23 15.59 -0.46 6.66
CA ASP A 23 14.81 0.08 7.77
C ASP A 23 13.71 1.02 7.29
N GLN A 24 13.90 1.69 6.17
CA GLN A 24 12.85 2.51 5.59
C GLN A 24 11.70 1.64 5.10
N ILE A 25 12.02 0.53 4.46
CA ILE A 25 11.01 -0.39 3.97
C ILE A 25 10.26 -0.98 5.15
N GLN A 26 10.99 -1.44 6.16
CA GLN A 26 10.39 -2.06 7.33
C GLN A 26 9.46 -1.08 8.06
N ALA A 27 9.91 0.15 8.25
CA ALA A 27 9.11 1.16 8.93
C ALA A 27 7.81 1.43 8.17
N THR A 28 7.89 1.53 6.85
CA THR A 28 6.71 1.77 6.03
C THR A 28 5.74 0.60 6.13
N LEU A 29 6.26 -0.62 6.03
CA LEU A 29 5.40 -1.81 6.10
C LEU A 29 4.74 -1.92 7.46
N ASN A 30 5.46 -1.63 8.53
CA ASN A 30 4.90 -1.69 9.87
C ASN A 30 3.82 -0.64 10.07
N GLU A 31 4.06 0.57 9.57
CA GLU A 31 3.08 1.63 9.68
C GLU A 31 1.81 1.27 8.93
N TRP A 32 1.97 0.74 7.72
CA TRP A 32 0.83 0.33 6.93
C TRP A 32 0.08 -0.83 7.59
N GLY A 33 0.83 -1.75 8.21
CA GLY A 33 0.21 -2.88 8.89
C GLY A 33 -0.68 -2.45 10.03
N LEU A 34 -0.30 -1.39 10.73
CA LEU A 34 -1.13 -0.86 11.81
C LEU A 34 -2.47 -0.35 11.29
N ASP A 35 -2.51 0.08 10.03
CA ASP A 35 -3.74 0.54 9.40
C ASP A 35 -4.46 -0.57 8.66
N GLY A 36 -4.01 -1.79 8.80
CA GLY A 36 -4.67 -2.94 8.20
C GLY A 36 -4.23 -3.26 6.78
N TRP A 37 -3.19 -2.61 6.29
CA TRP A 37 -2.70 -2.87 4.95
C TRP A 37 -1.82 -4.11 4.92
N ASP A 38 -1.99 -4.90 3.87
CA ASP A 38 -1.20 -6.09 3.63
C ASP A 38 -0.38 -5.88 2.35
N ALA A 39 0.93 -5.83 2.48
CA ALA A 39 1.79 -5.64 1.34
C ALA A 39 1.82 -6.92 0.50
N ILE A 40 1.40 -6.81 -0.74
CA ILE A 40 1.29 -7.98 -1.61
C ILE A 40 2.42 -8.04 -2.62
N HIS A 41 3.13 -6.94 -2.82
CA HIS A 41 4.22 -6.93 -3.78
C HIS A 41 5.14 -5.75 -3.51
N VAL A 42 6.42 -5.97 -3.71
CA VAL A 42 7.44 -4.93 -3.56
C VAL A 42 8.40 -5.10 -4.74
N TYR A 43 8.69 -4.02 -5.44
CA TYR A 43 9.62 -4.10 -6.56
C TYR A 43 10.38 -2.79 -6.72
N THR A 44 11.44 -2.86 -7.51
CA THR A 44 12.29 -1.71 -7.79
C THR A 44 12.05 -1.24 -9.22
N PRO A 45 11.38 -0.12 -9.40
CA PRO A 45 11.10 0.35 -10.76
C PRO A 45 12.36 0.87 -11.42
N SER A 46 12.61 0.42 -12.65
CA SER A 46 13.66 0.96 -13.51
C SER A 46 15.03 1.07 -12.85
N GLN A 47 15.34 0.19 -11.92
CA GLN A 47 16.63 0.18 -11.25
C GLN A 47 17.01 1.56 -10.69
N SER A 48 16.03 2.26 -10.18
CA SER A 48 16.21 3.64 -9.75
C SER A 48 16.73 3.77 -8.33
N GLY A 49 16.88 2.65 -7.62
CA GLY A 49 17.20 2.70 -6.18
C GLY A 49 15.99 2.97 -5.33
N LYS A 50 14.85 3.20 -5.95
CA LYS A 50 13.59 3.38 -5.24
C LYS A 50 12.87 2.04 -5.15
N VAL A 51 11.92 1.97 -4.23
CA VAL A 51 11.15 0.76 -4.01
C VAL A 51 9.68 1.11 -4.07
N THR A 52 8.92 0.36 -4.85
CA THR A 52 7.47 0.53 -4.94
C THR A 52 6.80 -0.59 -4.16
N ILE A 53 5.91 -0.22 -3.27
CA ILE A 53 5.16 -1.15 -2.43
C ILE A 53 3.71 -1.11 -2.84
N VAL A 54 3.15 -2.28 -3.09
CA VAL A 54 1.74 -2.43 -3.42
C VAL A 54 1.08 -3.15 -2.26
N ALA A 55 0.01 -2.60 -1.74
CA ALA A 55 -0.70 -3.18 -0.62
C ALA A 55 -2.20 -3.18 -0.86
N LYS A 56 -2.89 -4.01 -0.11
CA LYS A 56 -4.34 -4.06 -0.18
C LYS A 56 -4.90 -4.26 1.22
N ARG A 57 -6.15 -3.94 1.40
CA ARG A 57 -6.88 -4.27 2.61
C ARG A 57 -8.36 -4.37 2.27
N PRO A 58 -9.12 -5.13 3.09
CA PRO A 58 -10.55 -5.24 2.84
C PRO A 58 -11.22 -3.88 2.97
N LEU A 59 -12.15 -3.63 2.08
CA LEU A 59 -12.90 -2.40 2.10
C LEU A 59 -14.06 -2.55 3.08
N THR A 60 -14.02 -1.76 4.16
CA THR A 60 -15.06 -1.79 5.17
C THR A 60 -16.17 -0.81 4.80
N ASP A 61 -17.31 -0.93 5.49
CA ASP A 61 -18.39 0.01 5.25
C ASP A 61 -17.95 1.44 5.52
N SER A 62 -17.19 1.65 6.59
CA SER A 62 -16.69 2.98 6.89
C SER A 62 -15.77 3.48 5.79
N ALA A 63 -14.89 2.62 5.31
CA ALA A 63 -13.97 2.98 4.25
C ALA A 63 -14.72 3.28 2.97
N ARG A 64 -15.78 2.52 2.67
CA ARG A 64 -16.58 2.79 1.49
C ARG A 64 -17.19 4.18 1.52
N ARG A 65 -17.72 4.56 2.69
CA ARG A 65 -18.34 5.88 2.81
C ARG A 65 -17.31 6.98 2.67
N ARG A 66 -16.15 6.79 3.26
CA ARG A 66 -15.08 7.79 3.14
C ARG A 66 -14.54 7.85 1.73
N SER A 67 -14.61 6.74 1.03
CA SER A 67 -14.05 6.63 -0.31
C SER A 67 -15.08 6.90 -1.39
N THR A 68 -16.20 7.47 -1.04
CA THR A 68 -17.18 7.83 -2.05
C THR A 68 -16.64 9.03 -2.81
N TRP A 69 -16.02 8.75 -3.92
CA TRP A 69 -15.43 9.79 -4.72
C TRP A 69 -16.48 10.50 -5.53
N PRO A 70 -16.38 11.78 -5.63
CA PRO A 70 -17.28 12.50 -6.50
C PRO A 70 -17.04 12.23 -7.96
N SER A 71 -16.00 11.55 -8.25
CA SER A 71 -15.70 11.21 -9.64
C SER A 71 -16.59 10.10 -10.13
#